data_cbe6f60bae0072c0dccef6049ba76216
#
_entry.id   cbe6f60bae0072c0dccef6049ba76216
#
_cell.length_a   1.000
_cell.length_b   1.000
_cell.length_c   1.000
_cell.angle_alpha   90.00
_cell.angle_beta   90.00
_cell.angle_gamma   90.00
#
_symmetry.space_group_name_H-M   'P 1'
#
loop_
_entity.id
_entity.type
_entity.pdbx_description
1 polymer ?
#
loop_
_entity_poly.entity_id
_entity_poly.type
_entity_poly.pdbx_seq_one_letter_code
_entity_poly.pdbx_strand_id
1 'polypeptide(L)'
;FWVYEYHVDGVHLSGFAPAELLASDPLLADTKLLAGSWDGVRVPKTAAAPKSRERRWHLGEYNEGFLIDMRRVLKGDEDQVGRLIYQTRRNPDAYGVINYMAATNGFTMMDMVSCEQKHNEANGENNRDGSDYNYTWNCGVEGTTRKKKIVQMRKKQLRNAFLLLF
;
A
#
# COMPACT_ATOMS: atom_id res chain seq x y z
N PHE A 1 1.38 -18.63 18.71
CA PHE A 1 2.76 -18.53 19.16
C PHE A 1 3.24 -17.08 19.15
N TRP A 2 3.39 -16.41 18.01
CA TRP A 2 3.95 -15.05 17.90
C TRP A 2 3.25 -14.01 18.77
N VAL A 3 1.92 -14.06 18.82
CA VAL A 3 1.12 -13.13 19.65
C VAL A 3 1.33 -13.42 21.15
N TYR A 4 1.35 -14.70 21.55
CA TYR A 4 1.46 -15.07 22.96
C TYR A 4 2.86 -14.96 23.50
N GLU A 5 3.86 -15.46 22.78
CA GLU A 5 5.24 -15.55 23.27
C GLU A 5 6.01 -14.26 23.01
N TYR A 6 5.75 -13.61 21.88
CA TYR A 6 6.51 -12.43 21.47
C TYR A 6 5.70 -11.13 21.58
N HIS A 7 4.41 -11.22 21.96
CA HIS A 7 3.54 -10.08 22.17
C HIS A 7 3.48 -9.12 20.98
N VAL A 8 3.46 -9.67 19.75
CA VAL A 8 3.33 -8.83 18.55
C VAL A 8 1.93 -8.26 18.45
N ASP A 9 1.79 -6.98 18.11
CA ASP A 9 0.51 -6.27 17.99
C ASP A 9 -0.24 -6.58 16.70
N GLY A 10 0.46 -7.11 15.71
CA GLY A 10 -0.13 -7.44 14.41
C GLY A 10 0.76 -8.29 13.53
N VAL A 11 0.16 -8.89 12.52
CA VAL A 11 0.83 -9.70 11.51
C VAL A 11 0.35 -9.37 10.12
N HIS A 12 1.24 -9.47 9.13
CA HIS A 12 0.88 -9.38 7.72
C HIS A 12 0.67 -10.79 7.15
N LEU A 13 -0.51 -11.03 6.61
CA LEU A 13 -0.90 -12.28 5.99
C LEU A 13 -0.51 -12.25 4.51
N SER A 14 0.25 -13.24 4.05
CA SER A 14 0.67 -13.38 2.66
C SER A 14 0.54 -14.82 2.17
N GLY A 15 0.51 -15.00 0.85
CA GLY A 15 0.42 -16.32 0.24
C GLY A 15 -0.91 -17.04 0.55
N PHE A 16 -0.85 -18.29 0.93
CA PHE A 16 -2.02 -19.15 1.19
C PHE A 16 -2.50 -19.11 2.64
N ALA A 17 -2.25 -18.02 3.36
CA ALA A 17 -2.74 -17.90 4.73
C ALA A 17 -4.29 -18.00 4.75
N PRO A 18 -4.89 -18.82 5.64
CA PRO A 18 -6.32 -18.99 5.73
C PRO A 18 -6.97 -17.76 6.42
N ALA A 19 -7.07 -16.66 5.68
CA ALA A 19 -7.47 -15.34 6.20
C ALA A 19 -8.80 -15.37 6.95
N GLU A 20 -9.81 -16.14 6.46
CA GLU A 20 -11.14 -16.26 7.07
C GLU A 20 -11.06 -16.93 8.45
N LEU A 21 -10.26 -17.99 8.58
CA LEU A 21 -10.05 -18.68 9.86
C LEU A 21 -9.34 -17.78 10.86
N LEU A 22 -8.27 -17.12 10.41
CA LEU A 22 -7.48 -16.21 11.27
C LEU A 22 -8.31 -14.99 11.72
N ALA A 23 -9.11 -14.41 10.84
CA ALA A 23 -10.00 -13.29 11.17
C ALA A 23 -11.10 -13.66 12.15
N SER A 24 -11.43 -14.95 12.24
CA SER A 24 -12.48 -15.48 13.14
C SER A 24 -11.94 -16.05 14.44
N ASP A 25 -10.61 -16.16 14.57
CA ASP A 25 -9.97 -16.75 15.75
C ASP A 25 -10.09 -15.81 16.97
N PRO A 26 -10.75 -16.26 18.07
CA PRO A 26 -10.86 -15.46 19.28
C PRO A 26 -9.51 -15.03 19.88
N LEU A 27 -8.46 -15.83 19.68
CA LEU A 27 -7.11 -15.53 20.18
C LEU A 27 -6.47 -14.35 19.44
N LEU A 28 -6.94 -14.05 18.23
CA LEU A 28 -6.43 -12.96 17.38
C LEU A 28 -7.37 -11.76 17.35
N ALA A 29 -8.42 -11.74 18.16
CA ALA A 29 -9.44 -10.69 18.14
C ALA A 29 -8.89 -9.28 18.40
N ASP A 30 -7.82 -9.17 19.19
CA ASP A 30 -7.15 -7.91 19.51
C ASP A 30 -5.85 -7.71 18.71
N THR A 31 -5.50 -8.66 17.83
CA THR A 31 -4.29 -8.61 17.00
C THR A 31 -4.62 -8.00 15.65
N LYS A 32 -3.81 -7.05 15.16
CA LYS A 32 -3.97 -6.48 13.82
C LYS A 32 -3.62 -7.50 12.75
N LEU A 33 -4.58 -7.83 11.90
CA LEU A 33 -4.39 -8.71 10.76
C LEU A 33 -4.39 -7.88 9.48
N LEU A 34 -3.25 -7.79 8.82
CA LEU A 34 -3.04 -6.99 7.62
C LEU A 34 -2.92 -7.91 6.41
N ALA A 35 -3.62 -7.61 5.33
CA ALA A 35 -3.58 -8.40 4.10
C ALA A 35 -3.64 -7.50 2.86
N GLY A 36 -3.34 -8.06 1.69
CA GLY A 36 -3.46 -7.37 0.40
C GLY A 36 -4.91 -7.15 -0.02
N SER A 37 -5.85 -8.01 0.42
CA SER A 37 -7.29 -7.82 0.24
C SER A 37 -8.07 -8.63 1.27
N TRP A 38 -9.21 -8.09 1.68
CA TRP A 38 -10.24 -8.79 2.48
C TRP A 38 -11.51 -9.03 1.68
N ASP A 39 -11.52 -8.73 0.39
CA ASP A 39 -12.69 -8.95 -0.48
C ASP A 39 -13.02 -10.43 -0.57
N GLY A 40 -14.31 -10.77 -0.35
CA GLY A 40 -14.78 -12.15 -0.37
C GLY A 40 -14.52 -12.95 0.91
N VAL A 41 -13.76 -12.41 1.87
CA VAL A 41 -13.56 -13.06 3.18
C VAL A 41 -14.80 -12.84 4.05
N ARG A 42 -15.46 -13.92 4.41
CA ARG A 42 -16.61 -13.89 5.32
C ARG A 42 -16.10 -13.86 6.76
N VAL A 43 -16.07 -12.69 7.35
CA VAL A 43 -15.85 -12.59 8.80
C VAL A 43 -17.16 -12.84 9.50
N PRO A 44 -17.30 -13.89 10.32
CA PRO A 44 -18.53 -14.16 11.05
C PRO A 44 -18.90 -12.95 11.91
N LYS A 45 -20.14 -12.50 11.80
CA LYS A 45 -20.71 -11.58 12.78
C LYS A 45 -20.92 -12.39 14.05
N THR A 46 -19.91 -12.47 14.90
CA THR A 46 -20.06 -13.15 16.19
C THR A 46 -21.16 -12.45 16.97
N ALA A 47 -22.14 -13.23 17.47
CA ALA A 47 -23.22 -12.73 18.32
C ALA A 47 -22.72 -11.97 19.58
N ALA A 48 -21.45 -12.13 19.90
CA ALA A 48 -20.72 -11.48 20.98
C ALA A 48 -19.95 -10.22 20.55
N ALA A 49 -20.05 -9.77 19.30
CA ALA A 49 -19.42 -8.53 18.89
C ALA A 49 -20.03 -7.39 19.72
N PRO A 50 -19.24 -6.68 20.57
CA PRO A 50 -19.78 -5.56 21.30
C PRO A 50 -20.33 -4.54 20.32
N LYS A 51 -21.40 -3.85 20.76
CA LYS A 51 -22.06 -2.79 20.00
C LYS A 51 -21.16 -1.59 19.68
N SER A 52 -19.93 -1.58 20.17
CA SER A 52 -18.95 -0.53 19.90
C SER A 52 -18.31 -0.77 18.52
N ARG A 53 -18.21 0.30 17.77
CA ARG A 53 -17.55 0.42 16.46
C ARG A 53 -16.09 -0.08 16.47
N GLU A 54 -15.50 -0.28 17.64
CA GLU A 54 -14.07 -0.46 17.90
C GLU A 54 -13.51 -1.85 17.55
N ARG A 55 -14.32 -2.91 17.50
CA ARG A 55 -13.82 -4.27 17.26
C ARG A 55 -13.70 -4.71 15.79
N ARG A 56 -14.15 -3.91 14.83
CA ARG A 56 -13.97 -4.22 13.40
C ARG A 56 -12.60 -3.81 12.86
N TRP A 57 -11.77 -3.18 13.67
CA TRP A 57 -10.54 -2.50 13.27
C TRP A 57 -9.28 -3.33 13.47
N HIS A 58 -9.41 -4.63 13.73
CA HIS A 58 -8.25 -5.51 13.75
C HIS A 58 -7.85 -5.98 12.34
N LEU A 59 -8.75 -5.82 11.34
CA LEU A 59 -8.44 -6.14 9.94
C LEU A 59 -8.01 -4.88 9.20
N GLY A 60 -6.91 -4.96 8.47
CA GLY A 60 -6.40 -3.88 7.64
C GLY A 60 -6.00 -4.37 6.26
N GLU A 61 -6.39 -3.62 5.23
CA GLU A 61 -6.02 -3.90 3.85
C GLU A 61 -4.92 -2.93 3.39
N TYR A 62 -3.87 -3.47 2.81
CA TYR A 62 -2.90 -2.67 2.04
C TYR A 62 -3.50 -2.31 0.69
N ASN A 63 -3.85 -1.03 0.53
CA ASN A 63 -4.52 -0.53 -0.68
C ASN A 63 -3.53 -0.31 -1.83
N GLU A 64 -3.21 -1.38 -2.55
CA GLU A 64 -2.35 -1.30 -3.74
C GLU A 64 -2.99 -0.43 -4.83
N GLY A 65 -4.32 -0.43 -4.93
CA GLY A 65 -5.05 0.45 -5.85
C GLY A 65 -4.75 1.93 -5.60
N PHE A 66 -4.61 2.34 -4.34
CA PHE A 66 -4.21 3.72 -4.01
C PHE A 66 -2.81 4.04 -4.54
N LEU A 67 -1.84 3.16 -4.32
CA LEU A 67 -0.47 3.33 -4.83
C LEU A 67 -0.47 3.54 -6.35
N ILE A 68 -1.15 2.66 -7.08
CA ILE A 68 -1.21 2.69 -8.55
C ILE A 68 -1.89 3.97 -9.04
N ASP A 69 -3.12 4.21 -8.56
CA ASP A 69 -3.95 5.32 -9.04
C ASP A 69 -3.33 6.69 -8.69
N MET A 70 -2.78 6.85 -7.48
CA MET A 70 -2.17 8.12 -7.06
C MET A 70 -0.86 8.40 -7.78
N ARG A 71 -0.06 7.38 -8.09
CA ARG A 71 1.13 7.54 -8.92
C ARG A 71 0.75 7.99 -10.34
N ARG A 72 -0.31 7.43 -10.92
CA ARG A 72 -0.83 7.84 -12.23
C ARG A 72 -1.38 9.27 -12.21
N VAL A 73 -2.08 9.66 -11.15
CA VAL A 73 -2.50 11.07 -10.93
C VAL A 73 -1.30 12.01 -10.89
N LEU A 74 -0.27 11.68 -10.12
CA LEU A 74 0.94 12.49 -10.00
C LEU A 74 1.75 12.57 -11.29
N LYS A 75 1.77 11.50 -12.07
CA LYS A 75 2.39 11.44 -13.39
C LYS A 75 1.63 12.31 -14.42
N GLY A 76 0.32 12.50 -14.22
CA GLY A 76 -0.54 13.25 -15.13
C GLY A 76 -1.17 12.40 -16.24
N ASP A 77 -1.36 11.10 -15.99
CA ASP A 77 -2.09 10.23 -16.92
C ASP A 77 -3.53 10.73 -17.10
N GLU A 78 -4.08 10.53 -18.28
CA GLU A 78 -5.45 10.91 -18.61
C GLU A 78 -6.48 10.11 -17.79
N ASP A 79 -7.67 10.66 -17.62
CA ASP A 79 -8.86 10.04 -17.01
C ASP A 79 -8.67 9.55 -15.55
N GLN A 80 -7.74 10.16 -14.78
CA GLN A 80 -7.47 9.72 -13.41
C GLN A 80 -8.36 10.39 -12.33
N VAL A 81 -9.19 11.38 -12.68
CA VAL A 81 -10.03 12.10 -11.70
C VAL A 81 -11.01 11.16 -11.00
N GLY A 82 -11.68 10.27 -11.74
CA GLY A 82 -12.58 9.28 -11.17
C GLY A 82 -11.87 8.33 -10.20
N ARG A 83 -10.63 7.92 -10.52
CA ARG A 83 -9.81 7.07 -9.66
C ARG A 83 -9.38 7.79 -8.39
N LEU A 84 -8.96 9.05 -8.50
CA LEU A 84 -8.65 9.89 -7.34
C LEU A 84 -9.84 9.97 -6.38
N ILE A 85 -11.04 10.29 -6.88
CA ILE A 85 -12.26 10.38 -6.06
C ILE A 85 -12.59 9.04 -5.43
N TYR A 86 -12.49 7.94 -6.18
CA TYR A 86 -12.75 6.60 -5.65
C TYR A 86 -11.81 6.26 -4.50
N GLN A 87 -10.51 6.41 -4.68
CA GLN A 87 -9.51 6.05 -3.67
C GLN A 87 -9.60 6.91 -2.41
N THR A 88 -9.87 8.21 -2.55
CA THR A 88 -10.03 9.12 -1.41
C THR A 88 -11.31 8.87 -0.59
N ARG A 89 -12.32 8.25 -1.20
CA ARG A 89 -13.57 7.90 -0.54
C ARG A 89 -13.65 6.45 -0.07
N ARG A 90 -12.68 5.62 -0.44
CA ARG A 90 -12.70 4.19 -0.12
C ARG A 90 -12.62 3.98 1.38
N ASN A 91 -13.72 3.52 1.96
CA ASN A 91 -13.85 3.28 3.40
C ASN A 91 -14.85 2.13 3.64
N PRO A 92 -14.44 0.87 3.43
CA PRO A 92 -15.28 -0.29 3.66
C PRO A 92 -15.64 -0.45 5.14
N ASP A 93 -16.83 -0.99 5.42
CA ASP A 93 -17.33 -1.19 6.79
C ASP A 93 -16.64 -2.35 7.54
N ALA A 94 -16.05 -3.28 6.79
CA ALA A 94 -15.55 -4.54 7.35
C ALA A 94 -14.09 -4.51 7.82
N TYR A 95 -13.27 -3.58 7.28
CA TYR A 95 -11.84 -3.49 7.55
C TYR A 95 -11.32 -2.06 7.35
N GLY A 96 -10.19 -1.75 7.95
CA GLY A 96 -9.48 -0.50 7.70
C GLY A 96 -8.72 -0.53 6.38
N VAL A 97 -8.53 0.63 5.77
CA VAL A 97 -7.75 0.78 4.53
C VAL A 97 -6.44 1.49 4.86
N ILE A 98 -5.32 0.86 4.48
CA ILE A 98 -3.98 1.41 4.67
C ILE A 98 -3.50 1.89 3.31
N ASN A 99 -3.60 3.20 3.09
CA ASN A 99 -3.08 3.84 1.89
C ASN A 99 -1.56 3.96 1.98
N TYR A 100 -0.88 3.72 0.88
CA TYR A 100 0.58 3.85 0.80
C TYR A 100 1.02 4.27 -0.60
N MET A 101 2.22 4.86 -0.71
CA MET A 101 2.80 5.35 -1.96
C MET A 101 4.09 4.61 -2.33
N ALA A 102 4.66 3.86 -1.41
CA ALA A 102 5.85 3.03 -1.61
C ALA A 102 5.73 1.74 -0.77
N ALA A 103 6.32 0.67 -1.24
CA ALA A 103 6.33 -0.63 -0.58
C ALA A 103 7.73 -1.26 -0.64
N THR A 104 7.96 -2.28 0.18
CA THR A 104 9.26 -2.96 0.30
C THR A 104 9.68 -3.72 -0.96
N ASN A 105 8.72 -4.07 -1.80
CA ASN A 105 8.92 -4.83 -3.04
C ASN A 105 8.83 -3.99 -4.31
N GLY A 106 8.91 -2.66 -4.19
CA GLY A 106 8.78 -1.74 -5.31
C GLY A 106 9.66 -0.50 -5.14
N PHE A 107 9.38 0.51 -5.93
CA PHE A 107 10.11 1.77 -5.91
C PHE A 107 9.94 2.51 -4.60
N THR A 108 11.04 3.08 -4.10
CA THR A 108 11.00 4.05 -3.01
C THR A 108 10.29 5.34 -3.46
N MET A 109 9.98 6.23 -2.51
CA MET A 109 9.41 7.53 -2.83
C MET A 109 10.35 8.38 -3.73
N MET A 110 11.67 8.21 -3.59
CA MET A 110 12.64 8.92 -4.44
C MET A 110 12.70 8.31 -5.84
N ASP A 111 12.66 6.98 -5.97
CA ASP A 111 12.64 6.30 -7.26
C ASP A 111 11.37 6.64 -8.04
N MET A 112 10.23 6.78 -7.36
CA MET A 112 8.95 7.17 -7.95
C MET A 112 9.04 8.47 -8.77
N VAL A 113 9.90 9.40 -8.38
CA VAL A 113 10.09 10.69 -9.06
C VAL A 113 11.42 10.77 -9.84
N SER A 114 12.17 9.68 -9.89
CA SER A 114 13.52 9.67 -10.47
C SER A 114 13.73 8.61 -11.54
N CYS A 115 12.91 7.55 -11.54
CA CYS A 115 13.07 6.41 -12.43
C CYS A 115 11.74 6.04 -13.09
N GLU A 116 11.76 5.73 -14.37
CA GLU A 116 10.64 5.12 -15.08
C GLU A 116 10.79 3.60 -15.19
N GLN A 117 12.02 3.13 -15.12
CA GLN A 117 12.37 1.71 -15.21
C GLN A 117 13.13 1.26 -13.96
N LYS A 118 13.04 -0.02 -13.66
CA LYS A 118 13.84 -0.63 -12.60
C LYS A 118 15.29 -0.77 -13.04
N HIS A 119 16.22 -0.60 -12.11
CA HIS A 119 17.67 -0.70 -12.30
C HIS A 119 18.25 -1.62 -11.22
N ASN A 120 17.92 -2.92 -11.30
CA ASN A 120 18.28 -3.92 -10.30
C ASN A 120 19.42 -4.84 -10.77
N GLU A 121 20.18 -4.45 -11.80
CA GLU A 121 21.25 -5.28 -12.37
C GLU A 121 22.33 -5.64 -11.35
N ALA A 122 22.59 -4.73 -10.41
CA ALA A 122 23.65 -4.90 -9.42
C ALA A 122 23.34 -5.94 -8.33
N ASN A 123 22.09 -6.40 -8.20
CA ASN A 123 21.71 -7.35 -7.16
C ASN A 123 21.90 -8.84 -7.57
N GLY A 124 22.37 -9.10 -8.79
CA GLY A 124 22.62 -10.44 -9.28
C GLY A 124 21.41 -11.16 -9.91
N GLU A 125 20.23 -10.55 -9.89
CA GLU A 125 19.00 -11.11 -10.46
C GLU A 125 18.78 -10.73 -11.96
N ASN A 126 19.75 -10.06 -12.56
CA ASN A 126 19.70 -9.59 -13.95
C ASN A 126 18.44 -8.78 -14.27
N ASN A 127 18.05 -7.90 -13.35
CA ASN A 127 16.88 -7.03 -13.47
C ASN A 127 15.54 -7.77 -13.65
N ARG A 128 15.45 -9.03 -13.23
CA ARG A 128 14.23 -9.85 -13.34
C ARG A 128 13.29 -9.73 -12.16
N ASP A 129 13.79 -9.27 -11.02
CA ASP A 129 13.05 -9.07 -9.79
C ASP A 129 12.25 -7.75 -9.79
N GLY A 130 11.22 -7.70 -8.95
CA GLY A 130 10.33 -6.56 -8.84
C GLY A 130 9.40 -6.36 -10.05
N SER A 131 8.50 -5.40 -9.95
CA SER A 131 7.55 -5.08 -11.02
C SER A 131 8.21 -4.29 -12.16
N ASP A 132 7.86 -4.61 -13.41
CA ASP A 132 8.21 -3.81 -14.57
C ASP A 132 7.37 -2.53 -14.67
N TYR A 133 6.18 -2.52 -14.04
CA TYR A 133 5.24 -1.39 -14.10
C TYR A 133 5.16 -0.72 -12.72
N ASN A 134 5.83 0.42 -12.58
CA ASN A 134 5.87 1.17 -11.32
C ASN A 134 5.02 2.46 -11.36
N TYR A 135 4.41 2.79 -12.50
CA TYR A 135 3.53 3.95 -12.69
C TYR A 135 4.20 5.26 -12.28
N THR A 136 5.46 5.43 -12.64
CA THR A 136 6.33 6.51 -12.17
C THR A 136 6.68 7.51 -13.28
N TRP A 137 7.23 8.65 -12.91
CA TRP A 137 7.75 9.65 -13.82
C TRP A 137 9.09 10.20 -13.32
N ASN A 138 10.13 10.08 -14.13
CA ASN A 138 11.49 10.51 -13.79
C ASN A 138 11.71 12.03 -13.79
N CYS A 139 10.65 12.83 -14.04
CA CYS A 139 10.70 14.28 -14.18
C CYS A 139 11.63 14.77 -15.32
N GLY A 140 11.81 13.93 -16.35
CA GLY A 140 12.57 14.25 -17.56
C GLY A 140 14.07 13.88 -17.51
N VAL A 141 14.52 13.17 -16.46
CA VAL A 141 15.87 12.60 -16.38
C VAL A 141 15.84 11.31 -15.59
N GLU A 142 16.27 10.21 -16.22
CA GLU A 142 16.37 8.92 -15.55
C GLU A 142 17.49 8.90 -14.50
N GLY A 143 17.18 8.37 -13.31
CA GLY A 143 18.15 8.23 -12.22
C GLY A 143 18.56 9.56 -11.57
N THR A 144 19.78 9.60 -11.04
CA THR A 144 20.30 10.75 -10.30
C THR A 144 20.64 11.94 -11.20
N THR A 145 20.41 13.17 -10.73
CA THR A 145 20.73 14.39 -11.48
C THR A 145 21.06 15.57 -10.57
N ARG A 146 21.91 16.48 -11.07
CA ARG A 146 22.22 17.78 -10.41
C ARG A 146 21.51 18.96 -11.07
N LYS A 147 20.68 18.73 -12.10
CA LYS A 147 19.93 19.80 -12.78
C LYS A 147 18.90 20.40 -11.83
N LYS A 148 19.11 21.66 -11.39
CA LYS A 148 18.30 22.34 -10.36
C LYS A 148 16.78 22.27 -10.65
N LYS A 149 16.36 22.52 -11.91
CA LYS A 149 14.94 22.47 -12.31
C LYS A 149 14.33 21.08 -12.08
N ILE A 150 15.04 20.01 -12.42
CA ILE A 150 14.58 18.61 -12.23
C ILE A 150 14.50 18.29 -10.74
N VAL A 151 15.53 18.63 -9.96
CA VAL A 151 15.53 18.42 -8.51
C VAL A 151 14.37 19.15 -7.83
N GLN A 152 14.08 20.38 -8.24
CA GLN A 152 12.92 21.13 -7.73
C GLN A 152 11.58 20.48 -8.10
N MET A 153 11.45 19.99 -9.34
CA MET A 153 10.26 19.26 -9.79
C MET A 153 10.04 17.98 -8.97
N ARG A 154 11.09 17.17 -8.79
CA ARG A 154 11.02 15.96 -7.95
C ARG A 154 10.58 16.28 -6.52
N LYS A 155 11.16 17.30 -5.90
CA LYS A 155 10.73 17.75 -4.56
C LYS A 155 9.27 18.21 -4.53
N LYS A 156 8.78 18.85 -5.60
CA LYS A 156 7.36 19.23 -5.71
C LYS A 156 6.48 17.99 -5.79
N GLN A 157 6.82 17.01 -6.61
CA GLN A 157 6.06 15.78 -6.75
C GLN A 157 6.04 14.95 -5.46
N LEU A 158 7.16 14.88 -4.74
CA LEU A 158 7.20 14.23 -3.42
C LEU A 158 6.25 14.91 -2.42
N ARG A 159 6.24 16.25 -2.36
CA ARG A 159 5.29 16.98 -1.50
C ARG A 159 3.83 16.70 -1.89
N ASN A 160 3.54 16.68 -3.21
CA ASN A 160 2.20 16.33 -3.69
C ASN A 160 1.81 14.90 -3.29
N ALA A 161 2.75 13.94 -3.37
CA ALA A 161 2.51 12.57 -2.94
C ALA A 161 2.15 12.49 -1.45
N PHE A 162 2.88 13.22 -0.59
CA PHE A 162 2.55 13.30 0.83
C PHE A 162 1.21 13.97 1.09
N LEU A 163 0.86 15.03 0.35
CA LEU A 163 -0.46 15.69 0.47
C LEU A 163 -1.63 14.77 0.07
N LEU A 164 -1.40 13.84 -0.85
CA LEU A 164 -2.41 12.85 -1.23
C LEU A 164 -2.52 11.71 -0.20
N LEU A 165 -1.45 11.44 0.53
CA LEU A 165 -1.38 10.34 1.49
C LEU A 165 -1.98 10.71 2.85
N PHE A 166 -1.86 11.97 3.29
CA PHE A 166 -2.29 12.51 4.58
C PHE A 166 -3.40 13.55 4.46
#